data_31a4a80005ba3bdcf2a138e41a2ce266
#
_entry.id   31a4a80005ba3bdcf2a138e41a2ce266
#
_cell.length_a   1.000
_cell.length_b   1.000
_cell.length_c   1.000
_cell.angle_alpha   90.00
_cell.angle_beta   90.00
_cell.angle_gamma   90.00
#
_symmetry.space_group_name_H-M   'P 1'
#
loop_
_entity.id
_entity.type
_entity.pdbx_description
1 polymer ?
#
loop_
_entity_poly.entity_id
_entity_poly.type
_entity_poly.pdbx_seq_one_letter_code
_entity_poly.pdbx_strand_id
1 'polypeptide(L)'
;MVNKWFTTMECNGVKVDTIVDKTDLIEGEILTGKIYVTSDSDTEKIDCILLRVLKKSGESNQIIGKSSVELVGSVHTKGTEFVDFEIIPDDRWACDDTDEIIFETVVLFMDGTEIKDEGVITYTFLEE
;
A
#
# COMPACT_ATOMS: atom_id res chain seq x y z
N MET A 1 20.87 2.05 7.43
CA MET A 1 20.36 1.50 6.16
C MET A 1 18.83 1.52 6.14
N VAL A 2 18.27 2.02 5.07
CA VAL A 2 16.81 2.09 4.94
C VAL A 2 16.31 0.78 4.37
N ASN A 3 15.34 0.15 5.05
CA ASN A 3 14.70 -1.06 4.56
C ASN A 3 13.56 -0.66 3.64
N LYS A 4 13.83 -0.74 2.36
CA LYS A 4 12.87 -0.42 1.31
C LYS A 4 12.19 -1.70 0.84
N TRP A 5 10.89 -1.62 0.63
CA TRP A 5 10.12 -2.75 0.15
C TRP A 5 9.55 -2.42 -1.22
N PHE A 6 9.61 -3.41 -2.10
CA PHE A 6 9.14 -3.27 -3.47
C PHE A 6 8.34 -4.51 -3.84
N THR A 7 7.17 -4.30 -4.43
CA THR A 7 6.36 -5.41 -4.92
C THR A 7 5.67 -5.02 -6.22
N THR A 8 5.41 -6.01 -7.06
CA THR A 8 4.81 -5.84 -8.37
C THR A 8 3.61 -6.76 -8.54
N MET A 9 2.53 -6.19 -9.05
CA MET A 9 1.35 -6.95 -9.46
C MET A 9 1.05 -6.65 -10.92
N GLU A 10 0.57 -7.65 -11.64
CA GLU A 10 0.21 -7.46 -13.04
C GLU A 10 -1.09 -8.19 -13.34
N CYS A 11 -2.00 -7.52 -14.03
CA CYS A 11 -3.29 -8.09 -14.38
C CYS A 11 -3.91 -7.26 -15.51
N ASN A 12 -4.49 -7.95 -16.49
CA ASN A 12 -5.20 -7.31 -17.59
C ASN A 12 -4.40 -6.26 -18.36
N GLY A 13 -3.08 -6.49 -18.50
CA GLY A 13 -2.22 -5.55 -19.21
C GLY A 13 -1.83 -4.33 -18.39
N VAL A 14 -2.14 -4.33 -17.10
CA VAL A 14 -1.76 -3.26 -16.18
C VAL A 14 -0.80 -3.81 -15.16
N LYS A 15 0.30 -3.09 -14.94
CA LYS A 15 1.33 -3.44 -13.97
C LYS A 15 1.32 -2.39 -12.87
N VAL A 16 1.24 -2.83 -11.62
CA VAL A 16 1.24 -1.94 -10.47
C VAL A 16 2.45 -2.28 -9.59
N ASP A 17 3.34 -1.31 -9.44
CA ASP A 17 4.52 -1.44 -8.60
C ASP A 17 4.32 -0.60 -7.35
N THR A 18 4.47 -1.20 -6.19
CA THR A 18 4.39 -0.50 -4.91
C THR A 18 5.77 -0.44 -4.29
N ILE A 19 6.22 0.76 -3.94
CA ILE A 19 7.49 0.97 -3.27
C ILE A 19 7.21 1.63 -1.93
N VAL A 20 7.67 0.98 -0.85
CA VAL A 20 7.58 1.53 0.50
C VAL A 20 8.97 2.01 0.87
N ASP A 21 9.09 3.28 1.23
CA ASP A 21 10.39 3.90 1.49
C ASP A 21 11.12 3.30 2.68
N LYS A 22 10.36 2.91 3.72
CA LYS A 22 10.93 2.35 4.92
C LYS A 22 9.91 1.43 5.59
N THR A 23 10.31 0.21 5.90
CA THR A 23 9.41 -0.76 6.52
C THR A 23 9.57 -0.88 8.02
N ASP A 24 10.67 -0.34 8.57
CA ASP A 24 10.91 -0.31 10.02
C ASP A 24 10.65 1.09 10.52
N LEU A 25 9.47 1.33 11.05
CA LEU A 25 9.09 2.66 11.53
C LEU A 25 9.26 2.77 13.04
N ILE A 26 9.64 3.95 13.49
CA ILE A 26 9.65 4.29 14.91
C ILE A 26 8.65 5.42 15.13
N GLU A 27 8.26 5.60 16.38
CA GLU A 27 7.31 6.63 16.76
C GLU A 27 7.73 8.01 16.22
N GLY A 28 6.79 8.68 15.56
CA GLY A 28 7.04 9.96 14.93
C GLY A 28 7.31 9.88 13.45
N GLU A 29 7.56 8.68 12.92
CA GLU A 29 7.77 8.50 11.50
C GLU A 29 6.45 8.20 10.79
N ILE A 30 6.40 8.56 9.51
CA ILE A 30 5.22 8.39 8.66
C ILE A 30 5.51 7.31 7.63
N LEU A 31 4.52 6.48 7.36
CA LEU A 31 4.65 5.47 6.31
C LEU A 31 4.46 6.16 4.96
N THR A 32 5.51 6.17 4.15
CA THR A 32 5.49 6.82 2.85
C THR A 32 5.97 5.89 1.75
N GLY A 33 5.61 6.20 0.53
CA GLY A 33 6.05 5.44 -0.61
C GLY A 33 5.45 5.94 -1.89
N LYS A 34 5.56 5.13 -2.92
CA LYS A 34 5.07 5.46 -4.26
C LYS A 34 4.41 4.26 -4.90
N ILE A 35 3.43 4.53 -5.73
CA ILE A 35 2.78 3.52 -6.55
C ILE A 35 2.96 3.92 -7.99
N TYR A 36 3.53 3.01 -8.79
CA TYR A 36 3.70 3.19 -10.22
C TYR A 36 2.69 2.30 -10.95
N VAL A 37 1.97 2.90 -11.86
CA VAL A 37 1.00 2.16 -12.69
C VAL A 37 1.47 2.27 -14.13
N THR A 38 1.70 1.12 -14.75
CA THR A 38 2.11 1.05 -16.16
C THR A 38 1.04 0.28 -16.92
N SER A 39 0.56 0.87 -18.00
CA SER A 39 -0.45 0.24 -18.85
C SER A 39 0.08 0.11 -20.25
N ASP A 40 -0.19 -1.04 -20.89
CA ASP A 40 0.21 -1.29 -22.28
C ASP A 40 -0.90 -0.94 -23.26
N SER A 41 -2.00 -0.38 -22.79
CA SER A 41 -3.12 -0.01 -23.64
C SER A 41 -3.72 1.32 -23.16
N ASP A 42 -4.53 1.93 -24.03
CA ASP A 42 -5.18 3.20 -23.75
C ASP A 42 -6.48 3.03 -22.99
N THR A 43 -6.81 1.83 -22.54
CA THR A 43 -8.08 1.55 -21.90
C THR A 43 -8.02 1.86 -20.41
N GLU A 44 -9.04 2.53 -19.93
CA GLU A 44 -9.22 2.71 -18.50
C GLU A 44 -9.64 1.39 -17.91
N LYS A 45 -8.79 0.82 -17.07
CA LYS A 45 -9.07 -0.49 -16.46
C LYS A 45 -9.15 -0.43 -14.97
N ILE A 46 -8.45 0.53 -14.37
CA ILE A 46 -8.40 0.64 -12.91
C ILE A 46 -9.46 1.60 -12.40
N ASP A 47 -10.26 1.13 -11.46
CA ASP A 47 -11.24 1.96 -10.77
C ASP A 47 -10.55 2.76 -9.66
N CYS A 48 -9.89 2.05 -8.75
CA CYS A 48 -9.13 2.73 -7.71
C CYS A 48 -8.09 1.79 -7.10
N ILE A 49 -7.17 2.38 -6.35
CA ILE A 49 -6.18 1.63 -5.58
C ILE A 49 -6.40 1.98 -4.12
N LEU A 50 -6.57 0.95 -3.30
CA LEU A 50 -6.75 1.10 -1.87
C LEU A 50 -5.49 0.66 -1.15
N LEU A 51 -5.04 1.48 -0.22
CA LEU A 51 -3.91 1.16 0.63
C LEU A 51 -4.45 0.94 2.04
N ARG A 52 -4.16 -0.21 2.62
CA ARG A 52 -4.65 -0.53 3.96
C ARG A 52 -3.50 -1.00 4.83
N VAL A 53 -3.56 -0.63 6.09
CA VAL A 53 -2.64 -1.13 7.09
C VAL A 53 -3.47 -1.94 8.09
N LEU A 54 -3.11 -3.19 8.25
CA LEU A 54 -3.84 -4.13 9.09
C LEU A 54 -2.96 -4.55 10.25
N LYS A 55 -3.57 -4.67 11.42
CA LYS A 55 -2.90 -5.22 12.58
C LYS A 55 -3.50 -6.60 12.85
N LYS A 56 -2.66 -7.61 12.80
CA LYS A 56 -3.05 -8.99 13.07
C LYS A 56 -2.70 -9.34 14.50
N SER A 57 -3.71 -9.68 15.29
CA SER A 57 -3.55 -10.07 16.69
C SER A 57 -4.20 -11.44 16.86
N GLY A 58 -3.40 -12.51 16.74
CA GLY A 58 -3.95 -13.86 16.76
C GLY A 58 -4.83 -14.09 15.55
N GLU A 59 -6.10 -14.36 15.77
CA GLU A 59 -7.07 -14.56 14.69
C GLU A 59 -7.81 -13.29 14.29
N SER A 60 -7.55 -12.19 15.01
CA SER A 60 -8.22 -10.92 14.75
C SER A 60 -7.42 -10.05 13.81
N ASN A 61 -8.11 -9.38 12.90
CA ASN A 61 -7.51 -8.39 12.00
C ASN A 61 -8.23 -7.08 12.21
N GLN A 62 -7.46 -6.00 12.35
CA GLN A 62 -8.01 -4.67 12.53
C GLN A 62 -7.38 -3.74 11.49
N ILE A 63 -8.20 -2.95 10.81
CA ILE A 63 -7.69 -1.93 9.90
C ILE A 63 -7.27 -0.74 10.75
N ILE A 64 -5.99 -0.42 10.74
CA ILE A 64 -5.43 0.67 11.54
C ILE A 64 -4.97 1.85 10.71
N GLY A 65 -4.98 1.71 9.38
CA GLY A 65 -4.67 2.80 8.47
C GLY A 65 -5.29 2.53 7.12
N LYS A 66 -5.66 3.59 6.41
CA LYS A 66 -6.32 3.44 5.13
C LYS A 66 -6.10 4.69 4.29
N SER A 67 -5.84 4.50 3.01
CA SER A 67 -5.75 5.58 2.05
C SER A 67 -6.30 5.09 0.72
N SER A 68 -6.87 5.98 -0.04
CA SER A 68 -7.43 5.66 -1.35
C SER A 68 -6.75 6.53 -2.40
N VAL A 69 -6.35 5.93 -3.50
CA VAL A 69 -5.72 6.62 -4.61
C VAL A 69 -6.60 6.48 -5.83
N GLU A 70 -7.02 7.61 -6.37
CA GLU A 70 -7.80 7.63 -7.61
C GLU A 70 -6.90 8.08 -8.75
N LEU A 71 -6.89 7.29 -9.81
CA LEU A 71 -6.08 7.57 -10.99
C LEU A 71 -6.94 8.18 -12.09
N VAL A 72 -7.71 9.21 -11.75
CA VAL A 72 -8.63 9.84 -12.69
C VAL A 72 -7.86 10.45 -13.85
N GLY A 73 -8.12 9.94 -15.03
CA GLY A 73 -7.50 10.46 -16.24
C GLY A 73 -6.09 9.96 -16.51
N SER A 74 -5.43 9.38 -15.53
CA SER A 74 -4.03 8.99 -15.69
C SER A 74 -3.84 7.69 -16.46
N VAL A 75 -4.82 6.82 -16.45
CA VAL A 75 -4.73 5.52 -17.13
C VAL A 75 -5.30 5.54 -18.54
N HIS A 76 -5.67 6.73 -19.03
CA HIS A 76 -6.19 6.88 -20.38
C HIS A 76 -5.12 6.74 -21.44
N THR A 77 -3.90 7.03 -21.10
CA THR A 77 -2.83 6.99 -22.07
C THR A 77 -1.84 5.90 -21.71
N LYS A 78 -1.28 5.33 -22.74
CA LYS A 78 -0.24 4.34 -22.59
C LYS A 78 0.99 4.97 -21.95
N GLY A 79 1.50 4.33 -20.91
CA GLY A 79 2.68 4.84 -20.23
C GLY A 79 2.68 4.51 -18.76
N THR A 80 3.49 5.23 -18.03
CA THR A 80 3.63 5.03 -16.58
C THR A 80 3.24 6.28 -15.82
N GLU A 81 2.38 6.11 -14.86
CA GLU A 81 2.00 7.16 -13.92
C GLU A 81 2.44 6.76 -12.53
N PHE A 82 2.72 7.74 -11.68
CA PHE A 82 3.04 7.42 -10.29
C PHE A 82 2.30 8.36 -9.34
N VAL A 83 2.05 7.85 -8.15
CA VAL A 83 1.38 8.58 -7.08
C VAL A 83 2.13 8.35 -5.79
N ASP A 84 2.42 9.42 -5.07
CA ASP A 84 2.99 9.35 -3.73
C ASP A 84 1.88 9.04 -2.73
N PHE A 85 2.19 8.27 -1.70
CA PHE A 85 1.24 8.03 -0.63
C PHE A 85 1.88 8.29 0.72
N GLU A 86 1.01 8.56 1.70
CA GLU A 86 1.43 8.89 3.05
C GLU A 86 0.36 8.41 4.02
N ILE A 87 0.75 7.63 5.01
CA ILE A 87 -0.16 7.16 6.05
C ILE A 87 0.47 7.49 7.39
N ILE A 88 -0.26 8.23 8.22
CA ILE A 88 0.24 8.67 9.51
C ILE A 88 -0.16 7.66 10.58
N PRO A 89 0.81 7.05 11.27
CA PRO A 89 0.50 6.11 12.36
C PRO A 89 -0.19 6.80 13.54
N ASP A 90 -0.99 6.02 14.24
CA ASP A 90 -1.65 6.49 15.46
C ASP A 90 -1.47 5.42 16.56
N ASP A 91 -2.17 5.58 17.66
CA ASP A 91 -2.03 4.70 18.83
C ASP A 91 -2.33 3.23 18.53
N ARG A 92 -3.12 2.97 17.48
CA ARG A 92 -3.49 1.60 17.11
C ARG A 92 -2.32 0.82 16.52
N TRP A 93 -1.25 1.52 16.14
CA TRP A 93 -0.06 0.89 15.58
C TRP A 93 0.83 0.25 16.64
N ALA A 94 0.51 0.46 17.91
CA ALA A 94 1.24 -0.18 19.00
C ALA A 94 1.00 -1.69 18.96
N CYS A 95 2.08 -2.46 18.97
CA CYS A 95 2.03 -3.92 18.84
C CYS A 95 2.63 -4.60 20.05
N ASP A 96 2.01 -5.72 20.46
CA ASP A 96 2.60 -6.66 21.40
C ASP A 96 3.48 -7.64 20.61
N ASP A 97 4.19 -8.51 21.30
CA ASP A 97 5.09 -9.48 20.68
C ASP A 97 4.40 -10.41 19.66
N THR A 98 3.11 -10.62 19.81
CA THR A 98 2.34 -11.50 18.94
C THR A 98 1.62 -10.78 17.82
N ASP A 99 1.66 -9.46 17.82
CA ASP A 99 0.98 -8.67 16.81
C ASP A 99 1.87 -8.45 15.59
N GLU A 100 1.24 -8.34 14.44
CA GLU A 100 1.95 -8.10 13.19
C GLU A 100 1.22 -7.02 12.40
N ILE A 101 1.97 -6.10 11.83
CA ILE A 101 1.41 -5.05 10.98
C ILE A 101 1.66 -5.42 9.52
N ILE A 102 0.59 -5.41 8.73
CA ILE A 102 0.63 -5.74 7.31
C ILE A 102 0.20 -4.53 6.50
N PHE A 103 1.02 -4.16 5.53
CA PHE A 103 0.66 -3.15 4.54
C PHE A 103 0.11 -3.86 3.31
N GLU A 104 -1.08 -3.46 2.89
CA GLU A 104 -1.78 -4.11 1.79
C GLU A 104 -2.11 -3.11 0.70
N THR A 105 -1.79 -3.47 -0.55
CA THR A 105 -2.18 -2.71 -1.73
C THR A 105 -3.25 -3.49 -2.46
N VAL A 106 -4.42 -2.89 -2.64
CA VAL A 106 -5.55 -3.53 -3.33
C VAL A 106 -5.86 -2.72 -4.57
N VAL A 107 -5.88 -3.38 -5.72
CA VAL A 107 -6.23 -2.73 -6.99
C VAL A 107 -7.59 -3.24 -7.43
N LEU A 108 -8.52 -2.31 -7.61
CA LEU A 108 -9.87 -2.60 -8.08
C LEU A 108 -9.99 -2.18 -9.53
N PHE A 109 -10.39 -3.11 -10.38
CA PHE A 109 -10.56 -2.84 -11.81
C PHE A 109 -12.02 -2.52 -12.12
N MET A 110 -12.22 -1.83 -13.23
CA MET A 110 -13.55 -1.42 -13.67
C MET A 110 -14.48 -2.60 -13.94
N ASP A 111 -13.90 -3.76 -14.28
CA ASP A 111 -14.69 -4.97 -14.56
C ASP A 111 -15.04 -5.76 -13.31
N GLY A 112 -14.68 -5.26 -12.12
CA GLY A 112 -14.95 -5.93 -10.86
C GLY A 112 -13.82 -6.83 -10.37
N THR A 113 -12.78 -6.98 -11.17
CA THR A 113 -11.61 -7.78 -10.77
C THR A 113 -10.86 -7.06 -9.64
N GLU A 114 -10.36 -7.83 -8.69
CA GLU A 114 -9.59 -7.30 -7.58
C GLU A 114 -8.30 -8.11 -7.45
N ILE A 115 -7.18 -7.41 -7.34
CA ILE A 115 -5.90 -8.05 -7.00
C ILE A 115 -5.31 -7.32 -5.82
N LYS A 116 -4.50 -8.02 -5.03
CA LYS A 116 -3.87 -7.42 -3.87
C LYS A 116 -2.50 -8.02 -3.61
N ASP A 117 -1.68 -7.23 -2.94
CA ASP A 117 -0.35 -7.65 -2.51
C ASP A 117 -0.13 -7.11 -1.11
N GLU A 118 0.74 -7.75 -0.33
CA GLU A 118 0.95 -7.33 1.05
C GLU A 118 2.39 -7.56 1.49
N GLY A 119 2.81 -6.81 2.51
CA GLY A 119 4.12 -6.95 3.10
C GLY A 119 4.08 -6.58 4.56
N VAL A 120 5.07 -7.03 5.30
CA VAL A 120 5.16 -6.81 6.76
C VAL A 120 5.87 -5.50 7.05
N ILE A 121 5.29 -4.74 7.99
CA ILE A 121 5.87 -3.48 8.48
C ILE A 121 6.06 -3.61 9.99
N THR A 122 7.11 -3.01 10.51
CA THR A 122 7.31 -2.93 11.95
C THR A 122 7.16 -1.49 12.42
N TYR A 123 6.65 -1.33 13.62
CA TYR A 123 6.47 -0.02 14.24
C TYR A 123 6.83 -0.12 15.71
N THR A 124 7.75 0.73 16.14
CA THR A 124 8.27 0.71 17.49
C THR A 124 8.02 2.03 18.19
N PHE A 125 7.41 1.98 19.37
CA PHE A 125 7.27 3.16 20.21
C PHE A 125 8.57 3.41 20.95
N LEU A 126 8.91 4.67 21.07
CA LEU A 126 10.09 5.07 21.84
C LEU A 126 9.73 5.07 23.31
N GLU A 127 10.56 4.42 24.12
CA GLU A 127 10.39 4.38 25.57
C GLU A 127 11.35 5.36 26.20
N GLU A 128 10.87 6.03 27.22
CA GLU A 128 11.70 6.96 27.99
C GLU A 128 12.28 6.29 29.22
#